data_2ebfc35d9dea71db6037bab3cf58bc68
#
_entry.id   2ebfc35d9dea71db6037bab3cf58bc68
#
_cell.length_a   1.000
_cell.length_b   1.000
_cell.length_c   1.000
_cell.angle_alpha   90.00
_cell.angle_beta   90.00
_cell.angle_gamma   90.00
#
_symmetry.space_group_name_H-M   'P 1'
#
loop_
_entity.id
_entity.type
_entity.pdbx_description
1 polymer ?
#
loop_
_entity_poly.entity_id
_entity_poly.type
_entity_poly.pdbx_seq_one_letter_code
_entity_poly.pdbx_strand_id
1 'polypeptide(L)'
;MHPSNGITDLIEKIIKTPLEPGVTYSDDPLRMMRAIRFATQLDFQIALPSLQAITENKDRLKIVSNERILDELNKIMLCKKPSVGFSLLHKTELLALILPELTALQGIEEIEGQKHKDNFWHTLEVVDNISEATDSLWLRWAALLHDIGKAPTKRFHKKIGWTFHGHEFVRS
;
A
#
# COMPACT_ATOMS: atom_id res chain seq x y z
N MET A 1 32.49 15.13 0.26
CA MET A 1 31.05 15.37 0.28
C MET A 1 30.58 15.52 -1.15
N HIS A 2 29.94 14.53 -1.74
CA HIS A 2 29.24 14.74 -2.99
C HIS A 2 27.98 15.57 -2.67
N PRO A 3 27.80 16.76 -3.25
CA PRO A 3 26.57 17.48 -3.11
C PRO A 3 25.46 16.59 -3.68
N SER A 4 24.44 16.32 -2.88
CA SER A 4 23.25 15.65 -3.38
C SER A 4 22.75 16.45 -4.58
N ASN A 5 22.60 15.80 -5.74
CA ASN A 5 22.06 16.41 -6.96
C ASN A 5 20.55 16.69 -6.82
N GLY A 6 20.13 17.26 -5.69
CA GLY A 6 18.74 17.44 -5.34
C GLY A 6 17.90 18.18 -6.40
N ILE A 7 18.53 19.11 -7.15
CA ILE A 7 17.86 19.81 -8.27
C ILE A 7 17.64 18.83 -9.43
N THR A 8 18.63 18.02 -9.77
CA THR A 8 18.52 17.01 -10.83
C THR A 8 17.47 15.96 -10.45
N ASP A 9 17.49 15.48 -9.21
CA ASP A 9 16.50 14.50 -8.70
C ASP A 9 15.07 15.05 -8.74
N LEU A 10 14.87 16.35 -8.48
CA LEU A 10 13.58 17.02 -8.63
C LEU A 10 13.12 17.10 -10.09
N ILE A 11 14.03 17.42 -11.02
CA ILE A 11 13.73 17.47 -12.45
C ILE A 11 13.40 16.07 -12.97
N GLU A 12 14.15 15.06 -12.55
CA GLU A 12 13.95 13.66 -12.91
C GLU A 12 12.77 13.00 -12.16
N LYS A 13 12.15 13.70 -11.19
CA LYS A 13 11.06 13.21 -10.34
C LYS A 13 11.43 11.93 -9.59
N ILE A 14 12.62 11.91 -9.00
CA ILE A 14 13.16 10.75 -8.30
C ILE A 14 13.34 11.07 -6.81
N ILE A 15 12.89 10.15 -5.95
CA ILE A 15 13.14 10.16 -4.51
C ILE A 15 14.35 9.28 -4.22
N LYS A 16 15.36 9.89 -3.62
CA LYS A 16 16.59 9.23 -3.14
C LYS A 16 16.84 9.61 -1.69
N THR A 17 17.53 8.74 -0.97
CA THR A 17 18.12 9.09 0.33
C THR A 17 19.41 9.85 0.12
N PRO A 18 19.72 10.88 0.96
CA PRO A 18 20.97 11.64 0.85
C PRO A 18 22.21 10.81 1.23
N LEU A 19 22.01 9.76 2.02
CA LEU A 19 23.01 8.79 2.45
C LEU A 19 22.69 7.42 1.85
N GLU A 20 23.52 6.43 2.18
CA GLU A 20 23.27 5.04 1.82
C GLU A 20 21.88 4.60 2.32
N PRO A 21 21.02 4.04 1.44
CA PRO A 21 19.63 3.76 1.77
C PRO A 21 19.43 2.78 2.93
N GLY A 22 20.23 1.70 2.97
CA GLY A 22 20.13 0.69 4.03
C GLY A 22 20.42 1.27 5.40
N VAL A 23 21.46 2.09 5.53
CA VAL A 23 21.77 2.81 6.78
C VAL A 23 20.65 3.78 7.14
N THR A 24 20.18 4.57 6.17
CA THR A 24 19.11 5.56 6.38
C THR A 24 17.83 4.94 6.92
N TYR A 25 17.40 3.80 6.38
CA TYR A 25 16.16 3.12 6.79
C TYR A 25 16.35 2.25 8.03
N SER A 26 17.57 1.78 8.29
CA SER A 26 17.90 1.10 9.53
C SER A 26 17.89 2.05 10.73
N ASP A 27 18.42 3.27 10.58
CA ASP A 27 18.49 4.26 11.65
C ASP A 27 17.11 4.82 12.04
N ASP A 28 16.29 5.14 11.06
CA ASP A 28 14.90 5.61 11.26
C ASP A 28 13.95 4.90 10.29
N PRO A 29 13.36 3.76 10.71
CA PRO A 29 12.49 2.96 9.85
C PRO A 29 11.24 3.68 9.35
N LEU A 30 10.74 4.71 10.04
CA LEU A 30 9.62 5.51 9.55
C LEU A 30 9.94 6.23 8.23
N ARG A 31 11.21 6.43 7.92
CA ARG A 31 11.62 7.01 6.63
C ARG A 31 11.21 6.16 5.44
N MET A 32 11.04 4.84 5.62
CA MET A 32 10.48 3.97 4.58
C MET A 32 9.05 4.40 4.20
N MET A 33 8.20 4.62 5.20
CA MET A 33 6.83 5.11 5.01
C MET A 33 6.81 6.51 4.40
N ARG A 34 7.71 7.40 4.86
CA ARG A 34 7.83 8.76 4.33
C ARG A 34 8.28 8.79 2.88
N ALA A 35 9.22 7.93 2.47
CA ALA A 35 9.65 7.82 1.08
C ALA A 35 8.47 7.44 0.17
N ILE A 36 7.66 6.46 0.57
CA ILE A 36 6.47 6.03 -0.16
C ILE A 36 5.41 7.15 -0.20
N ARG A 37 5.17 7.82 0.94
CA ARG A 37 4.26 8.97 0.99
C ARG A 37 4.69 10.08 0.04
N PHE A 38 5.96 10.48 0.05
CA PHE A 38 6.44 11.55 -0.83
C PHE A 38 6.36 11.13 -2.31
N ALA A 39 6.68 9.88 -2.63
CA ALA A 39 6.52 9.36 -3.99
C ALA A 39 5.06 9.47 -4.47
N THR A 40 4.11 9.12 -3.60
CA THR A 40 2.67 9.21 -3.89
C THR A 40 2.20 10.66 -4.01
N GLN A 41 2.62 11.52 -3.09
CA GLN A 41 2.20 12.92 -3.01
C GLN A 41 2.71 13.76 -4.17
N LEU A 42 3.95 13.52 -4.60
CA LEU A 42 4.63 14.31 -5.63
C LEU A 42 4.53 13.66 -7.02
N ASP A 43 3.96 12.48 -7.12
CA ASP A 43 3.99 11.65 -8.34
C ASP A 43 5.43 11.41 -8.84
N PHE A 44 6.29 11.02 -7.90
CA PHE A 44 7.71 10.74 -8.12
C PHE A 44 7.99 9.25 -8.00
N GLN A 45 9.06 8.79 -8.65
CA GLN A 45 9.54 7.43 -8.51
C GLN A 45 10.55 7.32 -7.36
N ILE A 46 10.55 6.20 -6.65
CA ILE A 46 11.61 5.89 -5.69
C ILE A 46 12.76 5.22 -6.45
N ALA A 47 13.98 5.72 -6.27
CA ALA A 47 15.17 5.12 -6.86
C ALA A 47 15.29 3.64 -6.50
N LEU A 48 15.68 2.81 -7.45
CA LEU A 48 15.72 1.35 -7.27
C LEU A 48 16.54 0.90 -6.04
N PRO A 49 17.73 1.45 -5.74
CA PRO A 49 18.48 1.11 -4.52
C PRO A 49 17.71 1.43 -3.25
N SER A 50 16.96 2.56 -3.21
CA SER A 50 16.12 2.91 -2.08
C SER A 50 14.93 1.95 -1.93
N LEU A 51 14.31 1.54 -3.03
CA LEU A 51 13.20 0.59 -3.02
C LEU A 51 13.64 -0.79 -2.50
N GLN A 52 14.80 -1.26 -2.93
CA GLN A 52 15.40 -2.52 -2.44
C GLN A 52 15.71 -2.44 -0.95
N ALA A 53 16.35 -1.36 -0.51
CA ALA A 53 16.68 -1.15 0.89
C ALA A 53 15.43 -1.06 1.79
N ILE A 54 14.30 -0.53 1.31
CA ILE A 54 13.02 -0.57 2.03
C ILE A 54 12.60 -2.03 2.27
N THR A 55 12.61 -2.87 1.22
CA THR A 55 12.23 -4.28 1.33
C THR A 55 13.15 -5.05 2.28
N GLU A 56 14.46 -4.81 2.23
CA GLU A 56 15.45 -5.46 3.10
C GLU A 56 15.29 -5.04 4.58
N ASN A 57 14.91 -3.80 4.84
CA ASN A 57 14.75 -3.26 6.20
C ASN A 57 13.29 -3.27 6.72
N LYS A 58 12.34 -3.84 5.98
CA LYS A 58 10.90 -3.81 6.33
C LYS A 58 10.60 -4.24 7.76
N ASP A 59 11.26 -5.27 8.27
CA ASP A 59 11.02 -5.80 9.62
C ASP A 59 11.37 -4.80 10.73
N ARG A 60 12.22 -3.82 10.45
CA ARG A 60 12.50 -2.75 11.40
C ARG A 60 11.32 -1.80 11.63
N LEU A 61 10.32 -1.82 10.74
CA LEU A 61 9.10 -1.05 10.95
C LEU A 61 8.37 -1.45 12.24
N LYS A 62 8.55 -2.69 12.71
CA LYS A 62 7.95 -3.22 13.95
C LYS A 62 8.34 -2.45 15.22
N ILE A 63 9.45 -1.69 15.20
CA ILE A 63 9.87 -0.85 16.34
C ILE A 63 9.22 0.53 16.35
N VAL A 64 8.54 0.91 15.25
CA VAL A 64 7.83 2.19 15.15
C VAL A 64 6.43 2.04 15.74
N SER A 65 5.97 3.05 16.49
CA SER A 65 4.63 3.01 17.07
C SER A 65 3.55 3.02 15.99
N ASN A 66 2.46 2.30 16.23
CA ASN A 66 1.32 2.22 15.32
C ASN A 66 0.72 3.59 14.99
N GLU A 67 0.73 4.52 15.94
CA GLU A 67 0.24 5.89 15.72
C GLU A 67 1.04 6.62 14.63
N ARG A 68 2.38 6.50 14.66
CA ARG A 68 3.24 7.12 13.65
C ARG A 68 3.07 6.47 12.26
N ILE A 69 2.88 5.15 12.24
CA ILE A 69 2.60 4.42 10.99
C ILE A 69 1.24 4.87 10.43
N LEU A 70 0.21 4.93 11.28
CA LEU A 70 -1.13 5.36 10.88
C LEU A 70 -1.16 6.81 10.38
N ASP A 71 -0.38 7.70 11.00
CA ASP A 71 -0.26 9.09 10.55
C ASP A 71 0.30 9.18 9.11
N GLU A 72 1.33 8.40 8.77
CA GLU A 72 1.85 8.35 7.40
C GLU A 72 0.85 7.67 6.43
N LEU A 73 0.13 6.63 6.86
CA LEU A 73 -0.93 6.01 6.05
C LEU A 73 -2.08 6.99 5.76
N ASN A 74 -2.50 7.76 6.75
CA ASN A 74 -3.52 8.79 6.56
C ASN A 74 -3.09 9.85 5.54
N LYS A 75 -1.82 10.24 5.57
CA LYS A 75 -1.27 11.18 4.57
C LYS A 75 -1.21 10.56 3.17
N ILE A 76 -0.91 9.27 3.04
CA ILE A 76 -0.99 8.53 1.77
C ILE A 76 -2.44 8.49 1.29
N MET A 77 -3.39 8.15 2.18
CA MET A 77 -4.82 8.09 1.88
C MET A 77 -5.37 9.43 1.38
N LEU A 78 -4.84 10.54 1.86
CA LEU A 78 -5.24 11.90 1.45
C LEU A 78 -4.56 12.38 0.16
N CYS A 79 -3.64 11.62 -0.43
CA CYS A 79 -3.07 11.94 -1.73
C CYS A 79 -4.13 11.88 -2.83
N LYS A 80 -3.80 12.46 -3.99
CA LYS A 80 -4.68 12.47 -5.17
C LYS A 80 -4.94 11.07 -5.71
N LYS A 81 -3.91 10.18 -5.67
CA LYS A 81 -3.98 8.77 -6.07
C LYS A 81 -3.40 7.87 -4.98
N PRO A 82 -4.19 7.54 -3.95
CA PRO A 82 -3.75 6.68 -2.85
C PRO A 82 -3.27 5.30 -3.31
N SER A 83 -3.84 4.76 -4.41
CA SER A 83 -3.46 3.47 -4.99
C SER A 83 -1.97 3.34 -5.26
N VAL A 84 -1.30 4.42 -5.67
CA VAL A 84 0.15 4.45 -5.90
C VAL A 84 0.90 4.12 -4.61
N GLY A 85 0.54 4.75 -3.50
CA GLY A 85 1.14 4.51 -2.19
C GLY A 85 0.90 3.09 -1.68
N PHE A 86 -0.35 2.61 -1.75
CA PHE A 86 -0.68 1.25 -1.34
C PHE A 86 -0.02 0.19 -2.23
N SER A 87 0.13 0.44 -3.53
CA SER A 87 0.88 -0.43 -4.45
C SER A 87 2.37 -0.49 -4.08
N LEU A 88 2.99 0.65 -3.71
CA LEU A 88 4.37 0.70 -3.25
C LEU A 88 4.55 -0.01 -1.90
N LEU A 89 3.63 0.19 -0.94
CA LEU A 89 3.61 -0.54 0.33
C LEU A 89 3.51 -2.05 0.12
N HIS A 90 2.69 -2.47 -0.84
CA HIS A 90 2.56 -3.88 -1.20
C HIS A 90 3.84 -4.42 -1.86
N LYS A 91 4.39 -3.71 -2.85
CA LYS A 91 5.62 -4.09 -3.55
C LYS A 91 6.83 -4.21 -2.63
N THR A 92 6.90 -3.39 -1.59
CA THR A 92 7.98 -3.41 -0.58
C THR A 92 7.70 -4.35 0.59
N GLU A 93 6.58 -5.07 0.56
CA GLU A 93 6.10 -5.97 1.60
C GLU A 93 5.78 -5.29 2.95
N LEU A 94 5.84 -3.97 3.03
CA LEU A 94 5.44 -3.22 4.22
C LEU A 94 3.94 -3.38 4.51
N LEU A 95 3.11 -3.48 3.46
CA LEU A 95 1.66 -3.63 3.61
C LEU A 95 1.30 -4.91 4.37
N ALA A 96 2.00 -6.00 4.13
CA ALA A 96 1.77 -7.27 4.83
C ALA A 96 2.07 -7.20 6.34
N LEU A 97 2.93 -6.28 6.76
CA LEU A 97 3.22 -6.03 8.18
C LEU A 97 2.21 -5.10 8.84
N ILE A 98 1.59 -4.20 8.06
CA ILE A 98 0.71 -3.13 8.55
C ILE A 98 -0.77 -3.56 8.47
N LEU A 99 -1.18 -4.10 7.33
CA LEU A 99 -2.57 -4.51 7.01
C LEU A 99 -2.54 -5.84 6.25
N PRO A 100 -2.21 -6.95 6.93
CA PRO A 100 -2.13 -8.28 6.30
C PRO A 100 -3.45 -8.71 5.66
N GLU A 101 -4.60 -8.29 6.21
CA GLU A 101 -5.92 -8.61 5.70
C GLU A 101 -6.16 -7.99 4.32
N LEU A 102 -5.64 -6.78 4.07
CA LEU A 102 -5.72 -6.16 2.75
C LEU A 102 -4.85 -6.91 1.73
N THR A 103 -3.66 -7.35 2.14
CA THR A 103 -2.78 -8.17 1.30
C THR A 103 -3.42 -9.53 0.96
N ALA A 104 -4.21 -10.10 1.89
CA ALA A 104 -4.93 -11.36 1.68
C ALA A 104 -6.03 -11.28 0.62
N LEU A 105 -6.45 -10.08 0.19
CA LEU A 105 -7.37 -9.90 -0.94
C LEU A 105 -6.71 -10.17 -2.30
N GLN A 106 -5.37 -10.22 -2.36
CA GLN A 106 -4.64 -10.48 -3.60
C GLN A 106 -4.81 -11.93 -4.04
N GLY A 107 -4.94 -12.11 -5.33
CA GLY A 107 -4.91 -13.40 -5.99
C GLY A 107 -6.02 -13.55 -7.02
N ILE A 108 -5.66 -14.22 -8.11
CA ILE A 108 -6.59 -14.67 -9.13
C ILE A 108 -6.64 -16.19 -9.04
N GLU A 109 -7.80 -16.74 -8.72
CA GLU A 109 -8.02 -18.18 -8.73
C GLU A 109 -8.93 -18.53 -9.90
N GLU A 110 -8.59 -19.60 -10.58
CA GLU A 110 -9.41 -20.17 -11.64
C GLU A 110 -9.80 -21.61 -11.26
N ILE A 111 -11.11 -21.87 -11.12
CA ILE A 111 -11.65 -23.20 -10.88
C ILE A 111 -12.73 -23.46 -11.92
N GLU A 112 -12.62 -24.57 -12.62
CA GLU A 112 -13.57 -25.01 -13.66
C GLU A 112 -13.82 -23.91 -14.74
N GLY A 113 -12.78 -23.14 -15.10
CA GLY A 113 -12.84 -22.07 -16.10
C GLY A 113 -13.43 -20.75 -15.59
N GLN A 114 -13.83 -20.67 -14.32
CA GLN A 114 -14.30 -19.43 -13.70
C GLN A 114 -13.14 -18.71 -12.96
N LYS A 115 -12.79 -17.52 -13.46
CA LYS A 115 -11.75 -16.68 -12.87
C LYS A 115 -12.33 -15.81 -11.77
N HIS A 116 -11.64 -15.82 -10.62
CA HIS A 116 -11.91 -14.87 -9.55
C HIS A 116 -11.12 -13.56 -9.82
N LYS A 117 -11.80 -12.40 -9.75
CA LYS A 117 -11.17 -11.08 -9.88
C LYS A 117 -10.21 -10.85 -8.71
N ASP A 118 -9.05 -10.27 -8.99
CA ASP A 118 -8.14 -9.80 -7.94
C ASP A 118 -8.76 -8.63 -7.17
N ASN A 119 -9.25 -8.92 -5.96
CA ASN A 119 -9.95 -7.93 -5.15
C ASN A 119 -9.03 -6.86 -4.60
N PHE A 120 -7.73 -7.13 -4.43
CA PHE A 120 -6.77 -6.13 -3.98
C PHE A 120 -6.70 -4.96 -4.95
N TRP A 121 -6.43 -5.23 -6.24
CA TRP A 121 -6.33 -4.17 -7.25
C TRP A 121 -7.66 -3.47 -7.49
N HIS A 122 -8.77 -4.22 -7.44
CA HIS A 122 -10.10 -3.62 -7.52
C HIS A 122 -10.36 -2.65 -6.37
N THR A 123 -10.00 -3.03 -5.14
CA THR A 123 -10.15 -2.17 -3.96
C THR A 123 -9.35 -0.87 -4.11
N LEU A 124 -8.13 -0.94 -4.64
CA LEU A 124 -7.32 0.26 -4.89
C LEU A 124 -7.95 1.18 -5.94
N GLU A 125 -8.56 0.63 -6.99
CA GLU A 125 -9.30 1.39 -8.00
C GLU A 125 -10.53 2.10 -7.38
N VAL A 126 -11.27 1.42 -6.51
CA VAL A 126 -12.41 2.00 -5.78
C VAL A 126 -11.95 3.16 -4.90
N VAL A 127 -10.81 3.01 -4.20
CA VAL A 127 -10.25 4.10 -3.37
C VAL A 127 -9.87 5.31 -4.20
N ASP A 128 -9.27 5.13 -5.37
CA ASP A 128 -8.94 6.25 -6.26
C ASP A 128 -10.21 6.98 -6.74
N ASN A 129 -11.25 6.23 -7.16
CA ASN A 129 -12.53 6.80 -7.60
C ASN A 129 -13.21 7.62 -6.47
N ILE A 130 -13.21 7.11 -5.25
CA ILE A 130 -13.71 7.84 -4.08
C ILE A 130 -12.85 9.08 -3.79
N SER A 131 -11.54 9.00 -4.00
CA SER A 131 -10.62 10.11 -3.76
C SER A 131 -10.82 11.27 -4.73
N GLU A 132 -11.35 11.03 -5.91
CA GLU A 132 -11.77 12.08 -6.86
C GLU A 132 -13.07 12.77 -6.41
N ALA A 133 -13.94 12.07 -5.68
CA ALA A 133 -15.25 12.56 -5.27
C ALA A 133 -15.25 13.25 -3.90
N THR A 134 -14.31 12.93 -3.00
CA THR A 134 -14.31 13.47 -1.64
C THR A 134 -12.92 13.52 -1.00
N ASP A 135 -12.69 14.53 -0.15
CA ASP A 135 -11.51 14.65 0.70
C ASP A 135 -11.72 14.02 2.10
N SER A 136 -12.88 13.40 2.34
CA SER A 136 -13.16 12.75 3.62
C SER A 136 -12.27 11.54 3.84
N LEU A 137 -11.33 11.64 4.77
CA LEU A 137 -10.42 10.55 5.16
C LEU A 137 -11.19 9.28 5.52
N TRP A 138 -12.29 9.41 6.26
CA TRP A 138 -13.08 8.27 6.73
C TRP A 138 -13.80 7.53 5.59
N LEU A 139 -14.30 8.26 4.59
CA LEU A 139 -14.93 7.63 3.41
C LEU A 139 -13.89 6.89 2.56
N ARG A 140 -12.68 7.45 2.43
CA ARG A 140 -11.58 6.78 1.72
C ARG A 140 -11.13 5.51 2.44
N TRP A 141 -11.04 5.54 3.79
CA TRP A 141 -10.76 4.34 4.60
C TRP A 141 -11.88 3.31 4.49
N ALA A 142 -13.15 3.74 4.54
CA ALA A 142 -14.29 2.85 4.36
C ALA A 142 -14.23 2.16 2.98
N ALA A 143 -13.86 2.89 1.93
CA ALA A 143 -13.65 2.33 0.59
C ALA A 143 -12.50 1.32 0.54
N LEU A 144 -11.39 1.55 1.25
CA LEU A 144 -10.28 0.59 1.32
C LEU A 144 -10.68 -0.70 2.06
N LEU A 145 -11.49 -0.58 3.10
CA LEU A 145 -11.79 -1.69 4.01
C LEU A 145 -13.10 -2.43 3.68
N HIS A 146 -13.90 -1.93 2.71
CA HIS A 146 -15.25 -2.48 2.44
C HIS A 146 -15.26 -3.98 2.08
N ASP A 147 -14.21 -4.45 1.44
CA ASP A 147 -14.09 -5.82 0.96
C ASP A 147 -13.15 -6.71 1.78
N ILE A 148 -12.63 -6.20 2.90
CA ILE A 148 -11.59 -6.90 3.68
C ILE A 148 -12.05 -8.27 4.19
N GLY A 149 -13.35 -8.45 4.42
CA GLY A 149 -13.97 -9.70 4.83
C GLY A 149 -14.10 -10.74 3.71
N LYS A 150 -13.82 -10.41 2.46
CA LYS A 150 -14.00 -11.35 1.34
C LYS A 150 -12.99 -12.50 1.36
N ALA A 151 -11.73 -12.26 1.73
CA ALA A 151 -10.72 -13.31 1.75
C ALA A 151 -11.09 -14.49 2.67
N PRO A 152 -11.45 -14.30 3.96
CA PRO A 152 -11.81 -15.39 4.85
C PRO A 152 -13.16 -16.03 4.54
N THR A 153 -14.07 -15.35 3.82
CA THR A 153 -15.41 -15.85 3.48
C THR A 153 -15.51 -16.43 2.07
N LYS A 154 -14.43 -16.40 1.31
CA LYS A 154 -14.34 -16.89 -0.07
C LYS A 154 -14.61 -18.40 -0.14
N ARG A 155 -15.60 -18.81 -0.96
CA ARG A 155 -15.93 -20.21 -1.23
C ARG A 155 -16.33 -20.39 -2.68
N PHE A 156 -15.99 -21.53 -3.26
CA PHE A 156 -16.41 -21.92 -4.61
C PHE A 156 -17.54 -22.96 -4.56
N HIS A 157 -18.61 -22.68 -5.27
CA HIS A 157 -19.74 -23.59 -5.46
C HIS A 157 -19.89 -23.97 -6.92
N LYS A 158 -19.88 -25.29 -7.25
CA LYS A 158 -19.97 -25.79 -8.65
C LYS A 158 -21.13 -25.26 -9.46
N LYS A 159 -22.27 -24.96 -8.80
CA LYS A 159 -23.50 -24.51 -9.50
C LYS A 159 -23.60 -22.99 -9.69
N ILE A 160 -23.01 -22.20 -8.79
CA ILE A 160 -23.19 -20.74 -8.71
C ILE A 160 -21.87 -19.96 -8.77
N GLY A 161 -20.72 -20.65 -8.83
CA GLY A 161 -19.39 -20.04 -8.89
C GLY A 161 -18.90 -19.56 -7.51
N TRP A 162 -18.09 -18.50 -7.51
CA TRP A 162 -17.53 -17.90 -6.30
C TRP A 162 -18.57 -17.17 -5.46
N THR A 163 -18.54 -17.40 -4.15
CA THR A 163 -19.44 -16.78 -3.16
C THR A 163 -18.65 -16.21 -1.99
N PHE A 164 -19.21 -15.19 -1.32
CA PHE A 164 -18.61 -14.47 -0.21
C PHE A 164 -19.64 -14.20 0.89
N HIS A 165 -20.45 -15.21 1.21
CA HIS A 165 -21.53 -15.07 2.19
C HIS A 165 -20.99 -14.66 3.56
N GLY A 166 -21.56 -13.61 4.14
CA GLY A 166 -21.25 -13.13 5.47
C GLY A 166 -19.96 -12.32 5.58
N HIS A 167 -19.35 -11.87 4.45
CA HIS A 167 -18.14 -11.07 4.50
C HIS A 167 -18.34 -9.74 5.25
N GLU A 168 -19.55 -9.20 5.27
CA GLU A 168 -19.94 -7.99 5.98
C GLU A 168 -19.97 -8.17 7.52
N PHE A 169 -20.02 -9.41 8.01
CA PHE A 169 -20.04 -9.73 9.45
C PHE A 169 -18.68 -10.17 10.00
N VAL A 170 -17.68 -10.32 9.15
CA VAL A 170 -16.33 -10.69 9.61
C VAL A 170 -15.74 -9.52 10.35
N ARG A 171 -15.57 -9.67 11.68
CA ARG A 171 -14.87 -8.69 12.51
C ARG A 171 -13.38 -8.82 12.27
N SER A 172 -12.75 -7.71 11.91
CA SER A 172 -11.29 -7.56 11.86
C SER A 172 -10.70 -7.48 13.27
#